data_b67efcb8e27e31c27d4c6f598abede4c
#
_entry.id   b67efcb8e27e31c27d4c6f598abede4c
#
_cell.length_a   1.000
_cell.length_b   1.000
_cell.length_c   1.000
_cell.angle_alpha   90.00
_cell.angle_beta   90.00
_cell.angle_gamma   90.00
#
_symmetry.space_group_name_H-M   'P 1'
#
loop_
_entity.id
_entity.type
_entity.pdbx_description
1 polymer ?
#
loop_
_entity_poly.entity_id
_entity_poly.type
_entity_poly.pdbx_seq_one_letter_code
_entity_poly.pdbx_strand_id
1 'polypeptide(L)'
;MSSWKAQASRAAPRAAALIWAAYDATRAAAYWTTSPEQLSEVATVMPLWIPWAVATFLLTAGGCVPPRAGPQSKKLALGMRQWGITLTVMLLMVWGVSFIVADSSRGWVTASSYVMLAVFASISGWVASREVASVTAIREHDANARVD
;
A
#
# COMPACT_ATOMS: atom_id res chain seq x y z
N MET A 1 20.63 -13.98 18.29
CA MET A 1 20.17 -13.18 17.12
C MET A 1 20.26 -11.71 17.50
N SER A 2 21.01 -10.89 16.74
CA SER A 2 21.33 -9.50 17.16
C SER A 2 20.07 -8.64 17.23
N SER A 3 19.99 -7.79 18.25
CA SER A 3 18.85 -6.90 18.53
C SER A 3 18.43 -6.01 17.32
N TRP A 4 19.37 -5.65 16.44
CA TRP A 4 19.11 -4.83 15.27
C TRP A 4 18.25 -5.52 14.21
N LYS A 5 18.40 -6.85 14.01
CA LYS A 5 17.56 -7.63 13.08
C LYS A 5 16.09 -7.63 13.51
N ALA A 6 15.86 -7.82 14.81
CA ALA A 6 14.50 -7.77 15.38
C ALA A 6 13.88 -6.36 15.31
N GLN A 7 14.70 -5.32 15.38
CA GLN A 7 14.23 -3.94 15.27
C GLN A 7 13.94 -3.56 13.81
N ALA A 8 14.78 -3.99 12.87
CA ALA A 8 14.59 -3.78 11.44
C ALA A 8 13.31 -4.48 10.91
N SER A 9 13.07 -5.73 11.32
CA SER A 9 11.86 -6.46 10.90
C SER A 9 10.57 -5.78 11.36
N ARG A 10 10.57 -5.18 12.56
CA ARG A 10 9.40 -4.42 13.08
C ARG A 10 9.18 -3.08 12.37
N ALA A 11 10.22 -2.48 11.81
CA ALA A 11 10.13 -1.19 11.12
C ALA A 11 9.78 -1.36 9.63
N ALA A 12 10.15 -2.47 9.00
CA ALA A 12 9.99 -2.69 7.56
C ALA A 12 8.55 -2.51 7.03
N PRO A 13 7.48 -3.04 7.66
CA PRO A 13 6.12 -2.86 7.14
C PRO A 13 5.64 -1.41 7.18
N ARG A 14 6.16 -0.63 8.13
CA ARG A 14 5.84 0.80 8.27
C ARG A 14 6.59 1.62 7.23
N ALA A 15 7.86 1.33 7.04
CA ALA A 15 8.68 1.96 6.02
C ALA A 15 8.09 1.71 4.63
N ALA A 16 7.70 0.48 4.33
CA ALA A 16 7.03 0.14 3.08
C ALA A 16 5.72 0.93 2.89
N ALA A 17 4.86 1.01 3.92
CA ALA A 17 3.63 1.79 3.84
C ALA A 17 3.90 3.27 3.58
N LEU A 18 4.91 3.87 4.21
CA LEU A 18 5.27 5.28 4.02
C LEU A 18 5.90 5.52 2.63
N ILE A 19 6.68 4.60 2.11
CA ILE A 19 7.22 4.67 0.74
C ILE A 19 6.08 4.67 -0.28
N TRP A 20 5.11 3.76 -0.14
CA TRP A 20 3.95 3.73 -1.01
C TRP A 20 3.06 4.96 -0.83
N ALA A 21 2.90 5.46 0.41
CA ALA A 21 2.19 6.72 0.65
C ALA A 21 2.85 7.91 -0.08
N ALA A 22 4.18 7.99 -0.06
CA ALA A 22 4.90 9.03 -0.79
C ALA A 22 4.72 8.89 -2.30
N TYR A 23 4.74 7.67 -2.85
CA TYR A 23 4.43 7.42 -4.25
C TYR A 23 3.02 7.89 -4.62
N ASP A 24 2.00 7.48 -3.85
CA ASP A 24 0.59 7.84 -4.09
C ASP A 24 0.38 9.36 -3.96
N ALA A 25 1.06 10.02 -3.02
CA ALA A 25 1.02 11.48 -2.87
C ALA A 25 1.57 12.19 -4.11
N THR A 26 2.67 11.70 -4.70
CA THR A 26 3.20 12.28 -5.94
C THR A 26 2.24 12.10 -7.11
N ARG A 27 1.51 10.97 -7.17
CA ARG A 27 0.47 10.74 -8.17
C ARG A 27 -0.75 11.64 -7.96
N ALA A 28 -1.22 11.77 -6.72
CA ALA A 28 -2.30 12.70 -6.39
C ALA A 28 -1.95 14.14 -6.79
N ALA A 29 -0.75 14.60 -6.47
CA ALA A 29 -0.28 15.92 -6.85
C ALA A 29 -0.19 16.11 -8.38
N ALA A 30 0.31 15.12 -9.11
CA ALA A 30 0.39 15.16 -10.57
C ALA A 30 -1.00 15.26 -11.22
N TYR A 31 -1.99 14.55 -10.69
CA TYR A 31 -3.37 14.56 -11.23
C TYR A 31 -4.26 15.67 -10.67
N TRP A 32 -3.75 16.50 -9.76
CA TRP A 32 -4.47 17.67 -9.27
C TRP A 32 -4.70 18.72 -10.37
N THR A 33 -3.69 18.93 -11.22
CA THR A 33 -3.70 19.98 -12.25
C THR A 33 -3.80 19.44 -13.67
N THR A 34 -3.50 18.16 -13.90
CA THR A 34 -3.44 17.55 -15.23
C THR A 34 -4.16 16.21 -15.25
N SER A 35 -5.01 16.00 -16.25
CA SER A 35 -5.63 14.70 -16.51
C SER A 35 -5.06 14.15 -17.81
N PRO A 36 -4.53 12.90 -17.83
CA PRO A 36 -4.12 12.26 -19.07
C PRO A 36 -5.31 12.11 -20.02
N GLU A 37 -5.10 12.32 -21.32
CA GLU A 37 -6.16 12.19 -22.34
C GLU A 37 -6.85 10.83 -22.30
N GLN A 38 -6.06 9.76 -22.03
CA GLN A 38 -6.54 8.38 -21.92
C GLN A 38 -7.59 8.16 -20.82
N LEU A 39 -7.66 9.05 -19.85
CA LEU A 39 -8.54 8.98 -18.70
C LEU A 39 -9.50 10.16 -18.61
N SER A 40 -9.65 10.92 -19.69
CA SER A 40 -10.53 12.10 -19.75
C SER A 40 -11.97 11.76 -19.42
N GLU A 41 -12.49 10.65 -19.91
CA GLU A 41 -13.86 10.18 -19.61
C GLU A 41 -14.03 9.85 -18.13
N VAL A 42 -13.05 9.17 -17.51
CA VAL A 42 -13.07 8.87 -16.07
C VAL A 42 -12.97 10.15 -15.26
N ALA A 43 -12.16 11.11 -15.71
CA ALA A 43 -11.97 12.39 -15.03
C ALA A 43 -13.25 13.24 -14.99
N THR A 44 -14.20 13.03 -15.92
CA THR A 44 -15.51 13.71 -15.90
C THR A 44 -16.42 13.22 -14.79
N VAL A 45 -16.26 11.95 -14.38
CA VAL A 45 -17.08 11.32 -13.33
C VAL A 45 -16.45 11.53 -11.95
N MET A 46 -15.14 11.44 -11.85
CA MET A 46 -14.41 11.57 -10.60
C MET A 46 -13.01 12.16 -10.82
N PRO A 47 -12.63 13.22 -10.10
CA PRO A 47 -11.27 13.75 -10.16
C PRO A 47 -10.23 12.66 -9.88
N LEU A 48 -9.29 12.47 -10.83
CA LEU A 48 -8.33 11.36 -10.79
C LEU A 48 -7.39 11.38 -9.58
N TRP A 49 -7.18 12.55 -8.97
CA TRP A 49 -6.35 12.70 -7.78
C TRP A 49 -7.00 12.11 -6.51
N ILE A 50 -8.34 12.03 -6.43
CA ILE A 50 -9.06 11.60 -5.22
C ILE A 50 -8.66 10.19 -4.78
N PRO A 51 -8.73 9.15 -5.63
CA PRO A 51 -8.37 7.80 -5.19
C PRO A 51 -6.91 7.67 -4.75
N TRP A 52 -5.99 8.42 -5.38
CA TRP A 52 -4.60 8.47 -4.94
C TRP A 52 -4.43 9.18 -3.59
N ALA A 53 -5.17 10.25 -3.34
CA ALA A 53 -5.18 10.94 -2.05
C ALA A 53 -5.75 10.04 -0.94
N VAL A 54 -6.79 9.27 -1.21
CA VAL A 54 -7.34 8.28 -0.26
C VAL A 54 -6.32 7.19 0.06
N ALA A 55 -5.64 6.63 -0.94
CA ALA A 55 -4.58 5.65 -0.73
C ALA A 55 -3.43 6.24 0.11
N THR A 56 -2.98 7.46 -0.21
CA THR A 56 -1.98 8.21 0.56
C THR A 56 -2.40 8.35 2.02
N PHE A 57 -3.64 8.78 2.27
CA PHE A 57 -4.16 8.96 3.63
C PHE A 57 -4.15 7.64 4.41
N LEU A 58 -4.67 6.56 3.84
CA LEU A 58 -4.73 5.25 4.48
C LEU A 58 -3.33 4.72 4.83
N LEU A 59 -2.38 4.82 3.91
CA LEU A 59 -1.02 4.35 4.10
C LEU A 59 -0.26 5.20 5.13
N THR A 60 -0.42 6.52 5.09
CA THR A 60 0.20 7.43 6.05
C THR A 60 -0.37 7.22 7.44
N ALA A 61 -1.69 7.22 7.59
CA ALA A 61 -2.35 6.99 8.87
C ALA A 61 -1.97 5.63 9.46
N GLY A 62 -2.00 4.56 8.65
CA GLY A 62 -1.56 3.24 9.07
C GLY A 62 -0.07 3.14 9.38
N GLY A 63 0.80 3.87 8.65
CA GLY A 63 2.26 3.89 8.83
C GLY A 63 2.70 4.66 10.06
N CYS A 64 2.02 5.75 10.40
CA CYS A 64 2.40 6.65 11.49
C CYS A 64 2.00 6.15 12.90
N VAL A 65 1.15 5.12 13.02
CA VAL A 65 0.75 4.61 14.35
C VAL A 65 1.99 4.11 15.13
N PRO A 66 2.25 4.63 16.35
CA PRO A 66 3.45 4.30 17.10
C PRO A 66 3.47 2.83 17.57
N PRO A 67 4.66 2.21 17.76
CA PRO A 67 4.77 0.80 18.22
C PRO A 67 4.17 0.58 19.60
N ARG A 68 4.10 1.63 20.41
CA ARG A 68 3.57 1.62 21.79
C ARG A 68 2.05 1.83 21.85
N ALA A 69 1.38 2.02 20.71
CA ALA A 69 -0.08 2.17 20.66
C ALA A 69 -0.81 0.93 21.15
N GLY A 70 -2.02 1.11 21.66
CA GLY A 70 -2.86 0.03 22.14
C GLY A 70 -3.24 -0.99 21.06
N PRO A 71 -3.77 -2.17 21.47
CA PRO A 71 -4.07 -3.26 20.53
C PRO A 71 -5.12 -2.87 19.48
N GLN A 72 -6.12 -2.09 19.81
CA GLN A 72 -7.13 -1.62 18.86
C GLN A 72 -6.53 -0.70 17.81
N SER A 73 -5.68 0.26 18.21
CA SER A 73 -5.00 1.15 17.26
C SER A 73 -4.09 0.40 16.30
N LYS A 74 -3.46 -0.69 16.77
CA LYS A 74 -2.63 -1.55 15.92
C LYS A 74 -3.46 -2.33 14.90
N LYS A 75 -4.63 -2.85 15.29
CA LYS A 75 -5.56 -3.52 14.36
C LYS A 75 -6.06 -2.55 13.29
N LEU A 76 -6.47 -1.34 13.70
CA LEU A 76 -6.90 -0.30 12.78
C LEU A 76 -5.79 0.10 11.80
N ALA A 77 -4.58 0.33 12.30
CA ALA A 77 -3.42 0.67 11.49
C ALA A 77 -3.08 -0.42 10.47
N LEU A 78 -3.20 -1.69 10.86
CA LEU A 78 -3.01 -2.80 9.95
C LEU A 78 -4.08 -2.81 8.86
N GLY A 79 -5.34 -2.64 9.21
CA GLY A 79 -6.44 -2.54 8.27
C GLY A 79 -6.24 -1.38 7.28
N MET A 80 -5.87 -0.20 7.77
CA MET A 80 -5.59 0.97 6.93
C MET A 80 -4.46 0.70 5.93
N ARG A 81 -3.35 0.08 6.36
CA ARG A 81 -2.25 -0.28 5.44
C ARG A 81 -2.70 -1.28 4.39
N GLN A 82 -3.45 -2.30 4.79
CA GLN A 82 -3.95 -3.32 3.87
C GLN A 82 -4.86 -2.70 2.81
N TRP A 83 -5.84 -1.90 3.22
CA TRP A 83 -6.73 -1.21 2.29
C TRP A 83 -5.98 -0.19 1.42
N GLY A 84 -5.02 0.55 1.99
CA GLY A 84 -4.19 1.49 1.25
C GLY A 84 -3.40 0.79 0.14
N ILE A 85 -2.68 -0.29 0.45
CA ILE A 85 -1.93 -1.07 -0.55
C ILE A 85 -2.87 -1.69 -1.60
N THR A 86 -4.01 -2.25 -1.18
CA THR A 86 -4.99 -2.81 -2.12
C THR A 86 -5.48 -1.75 -3.10
N LEU A 87 -5.80 -0.56 -2.61
CA LEU A 87 -6.24 0.55 -3.46
C LEU A 87 -5.12 0.99 -4.42
N THR A 88 -3.87 1.11 -3.94
CA THR A 88 -2.70 1.41 -4.79
C THR A 88 -2.55 0.38 -5.91
N VAL A 89 -2.63 -0.92 -5.59
CA VAL A 89 -2.54 -2.00 -6.60
C VAL A 89 -3.66 -1.88 -7.64
N MET A 90 -4.89 -1.66 -7.20
CA MET A 90 -6.04 -1.49 -8.11
C MET A 90 -5.84 -0.27 -9.03
N LEU A 91 -5.38 0.85 -8.49
CA LEU A 91 -5.10 2.04 -9.29
C LEU A 91 -4.01 1.78 -10.33
N LEU A 92 -2.90 1.15 -9.92
CA LEU A 92 -1.82 0.79 -10.84
C LEU A 92 -2.31 -0.12 -11.98
N MET A 93 -3.17 -1.10 -11.67
CA MET A 93 -3.73 -2.00 -12.68
C MET A 93 -4.67 -1.26 -13.64
N VAL A 94 -5.57 -0.41 -13.13
CA VAL A 94 -6.47 0.40 -13.97
C VAL A 94 -5.67 1.31 -14.90
N TRP A 95 -4.63 1.98 -14.37
CA TRP A 95 -3.75 2.82 -15.19
C TRP A 95 -2.99 1.99 -16.24
N GLY A 96 -2.43 0.85 -15.85
CA GLY A 96 -1.76 -0.04 -16.80
C GLY A 96 -2.67 -0.46 -17.96
N VAL A 97 -3.89 -0.87 -17.66
CA VAL A 97 -4.88 -1.27 -18.69
C VAL A 97 -5.26 -0.08 -19.58
N SER A 98 -5.48 1.11 -19.00
CA SER A 98 -5.86 2.29 -19.78
C SER A 98 -4.82 2.67 -20.85
N PHE A 99 -3.53 2.49 -20.58
CA PHE A 99 -2.46 2.73 -21.56
C PHE A 99 -2.48 1.71 -22.69
N ILE A 100 -2.79 0.45 -22.42
CA ILE A 100 -2.91 -0.59 -23.47
C ILE A 100 -4.09 -0.28 -24.38
N VAL A 101 -5.21 0.14 -23.81
CA VAL A 101 -6.44 0.44 -24.57
C VAL A 101 -6.24 1.70 -25.44
N ALA A 102 -5.55 2.71 -24.92
CA ALA A 102 -5.35 3.98 -25.63
C ALA A 102 -4.36 3.87 -26.81
N ASP A 103 -3.27 3.12 -26.64
CA ASP A 103 -2.26 2.90 -27.70
C ASP A 103 -1.65 1.51 -27.57
N SER A 104 -2.16 0.57 -28.35
CA SER A 104 -1.69 -0.82 -28.35
C SER A 104 -0.24 -0.98 -28.82
N SER A 105 0.32 -0.01 -29.55
CA SER A 105 1.67 -0.10 -30.11
C SER A 105 2.77 0.29 -29.12
N ARG A 106 2.51 1.28 -28.26
CA ARG A 106 3.47 1.82 -27.28
C ARG A 106 3.00 1.68 -25.83
N GLY A 107 1.70 1.59 -25.64
CA GLY A 107 1.05 1.52 -24.32
C GLY A 107 1.50 0.33 -23.48
N TRP A 108 1.87 -0.79 -24.14
CA TRP A 108 2.34 -1.99 -23.43
C TRP A 108 3.63 -1.77 -22.62
N VAL A 109 4.53 -0.89 -23.08
CA VAL A 109 5.77 -0.57 -22.36
C VAL A 109 5.45 0.15 -21.05
N THR A 110 4.57 1.15 -21.14
CA THR A 110 4.12 1.87 -19.96
C THR A 110 3.29 0.97 -19.03
N ALA A 111 2.38 0.18 -19.60
CA ALA A 111 1.55 -0.76 -18.85
C ALA A 111 2.40 -1.79 -18.08
N SER A 112 3.46 -2.34 -18.69
CA SER A 112 4.34 -3.30 -18.02
C SER A 112 5.00 -2.68 -16.78
N SER A 113 5.37 -1.41 -16.80
CA SER A 113 5.89 -0.69 -15.63
C SER A 113 4.86 -0.58 -14.50
N TYR A 114 3.61 -0.29 -14.82
CA TYR A 114 2.52 -0.26 -13.84
C TYR A 114 2.23 -1.64 -13.25
N VAL A 115 2.21 -2.69 -14.08
CA VAL A 115 2.04 -4.07 -13.62
C VAL A 115 3.16 -4.48 -12.68
N MET A 116 4.42 -4.17 -13.02
CA MET A 116 5.56 -4.44 -12.12
C MET A 116 5.44 -3.70 -10.80
N LEU A 117 5.03 -2.43 -10.80
CA LEU A 117 4.78 -1.68 -9.57
C LEU A 117 3.64 -2.30 -8.75
N ALA A 118 2.57 -2.75 -9.39
CA ALA A 118 1.47 -3.45 -8.71
C ALA A 118 1.93 -4.76 -8.06
N VAL A 119 2.80 -5.52 -8.73
CA VAL A 119 3.42 -6.72 -8.17
C VAL A 119 4.29 -6.37 -6.95
N PHE A 120 5.13 -5.35 -7.02
CA PHE A 120 5.94 -4.92 -5.88
C PHE A 120 5.09 -4.42 -4.70
N ALA A 121 4.01 -3.68 -4.97
CA ALA A 121 3.07 -3.26 -3.94
C ALA A 121 2.39 -4.48 -3.28
N SER A 122 1.96 -5.45 -4.06
CA SER A 122 1.33 -6.69 -3.58
C SER A 122 2.28 -7.51 -2.70
N ILE A 123 3.54 -7.66 -3.13
CA ILE A 123 4.58 -8.36 -2.34
C ILE A 123 4.83 -7.61 -1.02
N SER A 124 4.91 -6.27 -1.05
CA SER A 124 5.09 -5.45 0.15
C SER A 124 3.93 -5.66 1.15
N GLY A 125 2.69 -5.70 0.67
CA GLY A 125 1.51 -5.97 1.48
C GLY A 125 1.50 -7.39 2.06
N TRP A 126 1.87 -8.38 1.26
CA TRP A 126 1.92 -9.77 1.68
C TRP A 126 3.01 -10.03 2.73
N VAL A 127 4.21 -9.48 2.56
CA VAL A 127 5.30 -9.58 3.56
C VAL A 127 4.85 -8.95 4.87
N ALA A 128 4.22 -7.75 4.81
CA ALA A 128 3.72 -7.06 5.99
C ALA A 128 2.65 -7.87 6.75
N SER A 129 1.75 -8.56 6.04
CA SER A 129 0.70 -9.37 6.66
C SER A 129 1.25 -10.65 7.33
N ARG A 130 2.26 -11.28 6.75
CA ARG A 130 2.90 -12.47 7.34
C ARG A 130 3.64 -12.18 8.64
N GLU A 131 4.33 -11.06 8.74
CA GLU A 131 5.01 -10.66 9.99
C GLU A 131 4.01 -10.50 11.14
N VAL A 132 2.83 -9.95 10.87
CA VAL A 132 1.78 -9.80 11.89
C VAL A 132 1.24 -11.15 12.34
N ALA A 133 0.98 -12.06 11.40
CA ALA A 133 0.48 -13.40 11.72
C ALA A 133 1.46 -14.19 12.59
N SER A 134 2.76 -14.12 12.30
CA SER A 134 3.80 -14.82 13.09
C SER A 134 3.91 -14.28 14.52
N VAL A 135 3.81 -12.96 14.71
CA VAL A 135 3.85 -12.35 16.05
C VAL A 135 2.62 -12.71 16.87
N THR A 136 1.46 -12.84 16.24
CA THR A 136 0.22 -13.24 16.92
C THR A 136 0.29 -14.70 17.37
N ALA A 137 0.75 -15.60 16.51
CA ALA A 137 0.90 -17.01 16.81
C ALA A 137 1.87 -17.28 18.00
N ILE A 138 3.00 -16.56 18.05
CA ILE A 138 3.95 -16.66 19.17
C ILE A 138 3.30 -16.22 20.49
N ARG A 139 2.51 -15.13 20.46
CA ARG A 139 1.82 -14.63 21.67
C ARG A 139 0.75 -15.59 22.19
N GLU A 140 0.01 -16.22 21.31
CA GLU A 140 -1.01 -17.21 21.68
C GLU A 140 -0.34 -18.45 22.29
N HIS A 141 0.78 -18.87 21.75
CA HIS A 141 1.56 -19.98 22.31
C HIS A 141 2.10 -19.67 23.71
N ASP A 142 2.68 -18.47 23.90
CA ASP A 142 3.19 -18.02 25.21
C ASP A 142 2.06 -17.81 26.25
N ALA A 143 0.87 -17.43 25.81
CA ALA A 143 -0.29 -17.27 26.70
C ALA A 143 -0.80 -18.62 27.19
N ASN A 144 -0.90 -19.61 26.29
CA ASN A 144 -1.35 -20.95 26.65
C ASN A 144 -0.35 -21.67 27.56
N ALA A 145 0.97 -21.52 27.34
CA ALA A 145 2.02 -22.07 28.17
C ALA A 145 2.09 -21.52 29.62
N ARG A 146 1.35 -20.44 29.92
CA ARG A 146 1.28 -19.85 31.28
C ARG A 146 0.04 -20.30 32.08
N VAL A 147 -0.88 -20.98 31.41
CA VAL A 147 -2.13 -21.46 32.02
C VAL A 147 -1.99 -22.91 32.50
N ASP A 148 -1.02 -23.67 31.95
CA ASP A 148 -0.61 -25.00 32.37
C ASP A 148 0.46 -24.95 33.50
#